data_5804dec69f65ebdeb993ca6cb5ee715a
#
_entry.id   5804dec69f65ebdeb993ca6cb5ee715a
#
_cell.length_a   1.000
_cell.length_b   1.000
_cell.length_c   1.000
_cell.angle_alpha   90.00
_cell.angle_beta   90.00
_cell.angle_gamma   90.00
#
_symmetry.space_group_name_H-M   'P 1'
#
loop_
_entity.id
_entity.type
_entity.pdbx_description
1 polymer ?
#
loop_
_entity_poly.entity_id
_entity_poly.type
_entity_poly.pdbx_seq_one_letter_code
_entity_poly.pdbx_strand_id
1 'polypeptide(L)'
;MGKSVNSKMMSDHQDSDHFSYERNWVEIEDMLAKAEKVKNMHHTKFISARKKDQKLYHARNYKALEGVCKTLRWTLGDKNIKHPLD
;
A
#
# COMPACT_ATOMS: atom_id res chain seq x y z
N MET A 1 15.56 -22.07 -20.21
CA MET A 1 14.90 -21.71 -19.65
C MET A 1 14.52 -21.65 -19.24
N GLY A 2 14.55 -22.08 -19.98
CA GLY A 2 13.80 -21.51 -19.65
C GLY A 2 13.40 -21.53 -19.58
N LYS A 3 13.88 -21.22 -19.63
CA LYS A 3 13.30 -20.94 -19.37
C LYS A 3 13.08 -20.40 -18.92
N SER A 4 13.58 -20.60 -19.56
CA SER A 4 13.05 -19.96 -19.06
C SER A 4 12.92 -19.48 -18.76
N VAL A 5 13.31 -19.01 -19.10
CA VAL A 5 12.86 -18.39 -18.44
C VAL A 5 12.56 -18.05 -18.24
N ASN A 6 12.89 -18.03 -18.74
CA ASN A 6 12.26 -17.76 -18.16
C ASN A 6 11.71 -17.72 -17.89
N SER A 7 11.86 -17.79 -18.58
CA SER A 7 11.07 -17.72 -17.98
C SER A 7 10.80 -17.85 -17.35
N LYS A 8 10.69 -17.98 -17.54
CA LYS A 8 10.40 -18.02 -16.66
C LYS A 8 10.25 -17.52 -15.99
N MET A 9 10.22 -17.29 -16.14
CA MET A 9 9.79 -16.76 -15.43
C MET A 9 9.17 -16.47 -15.33
N MET A 10 8.80 -16.46 -15.81
CA MET A 10 7.95 -16.20 -15.60
C MET A 10 7.23 -16.98 -15.50
N SER A 11 7.01 -17.59 -15.89
CA SER A 11 6.21 -18.18 -15.79
C SER A 11 5.64 -18.70 -15.12
N ASP A 12 5.50 -19.07 -15.12
CA ASP A 12 4.81 -19.41 -14.35
C ASP A 12 4.40 -18.75 -13.30
N HIS A 13 4.80 -18.15 -13.17
CA HIS A 13 4.44 -17.23 -12.13
C HIS A 13 3.14 -16.50 -12.36
N GLN A 14 2.73 -16.57 -13.50
CA GLN A 14 1.55 -15.85 -13.93
C GLN A 14 0.31 -16.61 -13.55
N ASP A 15 -0.24 -16.27 -12.42
CA ASP A 15 -1.42 -16.95 -11.97
C ASP A 15 -2.63 -16.05 -12.16
N SER A 16 -3.18 -16.02 -13.36
CA SER A 16 -4.30 -15.19 -13.68
C SER A 16 -5.57 -15.59 -12.95
N ASP A 17 -5.61 -16.78 -12.35
CA ASP A 17 -6.74 -17.16 -11.50
C ASP A 17 -6.79 -16.36 -10.22
N HIS A 18 -5.64 -15.83 -9.79
CA HIS A 18 -5.55 -15.05 -8.56
C HIS A 18 -5.51 -13.55 -8.80
N PHE A 19 -5.07 -13.11 -9.98
CA PHE A 19 -4.88 -11.70 -10.24
C PHE A 19 -5.53 -11.29 -11.56
N SER A 20 -6.36 -10.27 -11.52
CA SER A 20 -6.98 -9.75 -12.73
C SER A 20 -6.04 -8.85 -13.53
N TYR A 21 -5.10 -8.20 -12.85
CA TYR A 21 -4.18 -7.21 -13.46
C TYR A 21 -4.92 -6.05 -14.13
N GLU A 22 -6.12 -5.72 -13.63
CA GLU A 22 -7.00 -4.76 -14.30
C GLU A 22 -7.40 -3.56 -13.46
N ARG A 23 -6.57 -3.16 -12.49
CA ARG A 23 -6.89 -1.96 -11.72
C ARG A 23 -6.66 -0.74 -12.60
N ASN A 24 -7.65 0.17 -12.63
CA ASN A 24 -7.47 1.42 -13.34
C ASN A 24 -7.05 2.53 -12.38
N TRP A 25 -6.66 3.66 -12.96
CA TRP A 25 -6.15 4.79 -12.18
C TRP A 25 -7.16 5.32 -11.17
N VAL A 26 -8.43 5.34 -11.54
CA VAL A 26 -9.48 5.85 -10.65
C VAL A 26 -9.61 4.97 -9.43
N GLU A 27 -9.56 3.65 -9.60
CA GLU A 27 -9.62 2.72 -8.48
C GLU A 27 -8.45 2.93 -7.53
N ILE A 28 -7.26 3.15 -8.08
CA ILE A 28 -6.06 3.35 -7.27
C ILE A 28 -6.15 4.68 -6.53
N GLU A 29 -6.62 5.74 -7.20
CA GLU A 29 -6.82 7.05 -6.56
C GLU A 29 -7.83 6.97 -5.43
N ASP A 30 -8.92 6.24 -5.64
CA ASP A 30 -9.94 6.06 -4.61
C ASP A 30 -9.38 5.32 -3.41
N MET A 31 -8.57 4.31 -3.64
CA MET A 31 -7.94 3.57 -2.56
C MET A 31 -6.97 4.45 -1.78
N LEU A 32 -6.21 5.29 -2.49
CA LEU A 32 -5.31 6.23 -1.84
C LEU A 32 -6.10 7.21 -0.95
N ALA A 33 -7.19 7.74 -1.45
CA ALA A 33 -8.02 8.67 -0.68
C ALA A 33 -8.55 8.01 0.59
N LYS A 34 -9.01 6.76 0.48
CA LYS A 34 -9.50 6.01 1.64
C LYS A 34 -8.38 5.74 2.64
N ALA A 35 -7.21 5.34 2.13
CA ALA A 35 -6.08 5.05 2.99
C ALA A 35 -5.61 6.29 3.75
N GLU A 36 -5.60 7.45 3.10
CA GLU A 36 -5.24 8.70 3.74
C GLU A 36 -6.25 9.08 4.83
N LYS A 37 -7.52 8.85 4.56
CA LYS A 37 -8.57 9.13 5.53
C LYS A 37 -8.41 8.27 6.78
N VAL A 38 -8.18 6.97 6.60
CA VAL A 38 -7.99 6.05 7.73
C VAL A 38 -6.69 6.36 8.48
N LYS A 39 -5.64 6.72 7.74
CA LYS A 39 -4.38 7.13 8.35
C LYS A 39 -4.60 8.33 9.27
N ASN A 40 -5.32 9.34 8.79
CA ASN A 40 -5.59 10.53 9.58
C ASN A 40 -6.46 10.24 10.80
N MET A 41 -7.40 9.32 10.66
CA MET A 41 -8.23 8.86 11.78
C MET A 41 -7.37 8.24 12.88
N HIS A 42 -6.41 7.38 12.51
CA HIS A 42 -5.51 6.77 13.50
C HIS A 42 -4.61 7.82 14.15
N HIS A 43 -4.16 8.82 13.39
CA HIS A 43 -3.37 9.91 13.95
C HIS A 43 -4.16 10.68 15.00
N THR A 44 -5.39 11.03 14.70
CA THR A 44 -6.27 11.75 15.63
C THR A 44 -6.50 10.91 16.89
N LYS A 45 -6.77 9.63 16.72
CA LYS A 45 -7.02 8.75 17.87
C LYS A 45 -5.76 8.51 18.70
N PHE A 46 -4.59 8.48 18.04
CA PHE A 46 -3.33 8.40 18.75
C PHE A 46 -3.15 9.60 19.70
N ILE A 47 -3.42 10.80 19.17
CA ILE A 47 -3.26 12.03 19.96
C ILE A 47 -4.21 12.04 21.14
N SER A 48 -5.45 11.58 20.96
CA SER A 48 -6.47 11.64 21.99
C SER A 48 -6.50 10.43 22.93
N ALA A 49 -5.77 9.35 22.60
CA ALA A 49 -5.77 8.15 23.42
C ALA A 49 -5.07 8.41 24.75
N ARG A 50 -5.61 7.83 25.82
CA ARG A 50 -5.06 8.00 27.17
C ARG A 50 -4.29 6.80 27.65
N LYS A 51 -4.67 5.61 27.18
CA LYS A 51 -4.00 4.37 27.57
C LYS A 51 -2.87 4.04 26.63
N LYS A 52 -1.78 3.52 27.17
CA LYS A 52 -0.59 3.22 26.39
C LYS A 52 -0.85 2.20 25.29
N ASP A 53 -1.63 1.15 25.59
CA ASP A 53 -1.94 0.13 24.60
C ASP A 53 -2.76 0.69 23.44
N GLN A 54 -3.68 1.61 23.72
CA GLN A 54 -4.45 2.29 22.68
C GLN A 54 -3.55 3.16 21.81
N LYS A 55 -2.63 3.90 22.44
CA LYS A 55 -1.67 4.71 21.70
C LYS A 55 -0.82 3.85 20.77
N LEU A 56 -0.33 2.72 21.27
CA LEU A 56 0.49 1.82 20.46
C LEU A 56 -0.31 1.24 19.30
N TYR A 57 -1.56 0.86 19.53
CA TYR A 57 -2.42 0.34 18.48
C TYR A 57 -2.56 1.34 17.34
N HIS A 58 -2.90 2.58 17.67
CA HIS A 58 -3.11 3.60 16.64
C HIS A 58 -1.80 4.02 15.98
N ALA A 59 -0.69 4.06 16.72
CA ALA A 59 0.62 4.37 16.16
C ALA A 59 1.04 3.32 15.14
N ARG A 60 0.83 2.04 15.44
CA ARG A 60 1.17 0.96 14.52
C ARG A 60 0.34 1.01 13.24
N ASN A 61 -0.95 1.26 13.38
CA ASN A 61 -1.83 1.39 12.22
C ASN A 61 -1.47 2.61 11.38
N TYR A 62 -1.14 3.71 12.02
CA TYR A 62 -0.69 4.91 11.32
C TYR A 62 0.56 4.62 10.49
N LYS A 63 1.54 3.95 11.08
CA LYS A 63 2.77 3.60 10.38
C LYS A 63 2.52 2.67 9.21
N ALA A 64 1.68 1.66 9.39
CA ALA A 64 1.33 0.75 8.31
C ALA A 64 0.68 1.50 7.15
N LEU A 65 -0.20 2.44 7.46
CA LEU A 65 -0.90 3.22 6.43
C LEU A 65 -0.01 4.25 5.75
N GLU A 66 1.03 4.72 6.42
CA GLU A 66 2.05 5.54 5.75
C GLU A 66 2.67 4.78 4.59
N GLY A 67 3.00 3.50 4.81
CA GLY A 67 3.55 2.65 3.77
C GLY A 67 2.56 2.39 2.64
N VAL A 68 1.30 2.15 2.99
CA VAL A 68 0.24 1.93 1.99
C VAL A 68 0.08 3.17 1.12
N CYS A 69 -0.03 4.35 1.73
CA CYS A 69 -0.19 5.60 0.97
C CYS A 69 1.02 5.87 0.08
N LYS A 70 2.22 5.63 0.60
CA LYS A 70 3.44 5.82 -0.16
C LYS A 70 3.47 4.94 -1.41
N THR A 71 3.11 3.66 -1.24
CA THR A 71 3.09 2.71 -2.34
C THR A 71 2.06 3.09 -3.39
N LEU A 72 0.86 3.50 -2.95
CA LEU A 72 -0.18 3.91 -3.88
C LEU A 72 0.21 5.17 -4.65
N ARG A 73 0.85 6.14 -3.98
CA ARG A 73 1.37 7.33 -4.65
C ARG A 73 2.43 6.98 -5.68
N TRP A 74 3.35 6.07 -5.31
CA TRP A 74 4.37 5.61 -6.25
C TRP A 74 3.72 4.95 -7.46
N THR A 75 2.71 4.12 -7.24
CA THR A 75 1.98 3.45 -8.32
C THR A 75 1.33 4.45 -9.28
N LEU A 76 0.82 5.56 -8.73
CA LEU A 76 0.22 6.63 -9.54
C LEU A 76 1.24 7.54 -10.21
N GLY A 77 2.52 7.31 -9.95
CA GLY A 77 3.58 8.09 -10.58
C GLY A 77 3.95 9.38 -9.86
N ASP A 78 3.69 9.45 -8.56
CA ASP A 78 4.08 10.62 -7.76
C ASP A 78 5.59 10.77 -7.80
N LYS A 79 6.05 11.88 -8.36
CA LYS A 79 7.47 12.13 -8.58
C LYS A 79 8.25 12.37 -7.29
N ASN A 80 7.57 12.65 -6.20
CA ASN A 80 8.21 12.82 -4.90
C ASN A 80 8.54 11.49 -4.24
N ILE A 81 7.98 10.40 -4.72
CA ILE A 81 8.24 9.07 -4.20
C ILE A 81 9.15 8.34 -5.17
N LYS A 82 10.44 8.29 -4.86
CA LYS A 82 11.40 7.63 -5.74
C LYS A 82 11.36 6.12 -5.59
N HIS A 83 11.17 5.66 -4.36
CA HIS A 83 11.18 4.23 -4.07
C HIS A 83 10.24 3.95 -2.90
N PRO A 84 9.22 3.09 -3.09
CA PRO A 84 8.20 2.91 -2.05
C PRO A 84 8.71 2.18 -0.81
N LEU A 85 9.83 1.50 -0.91
CA LEU A 85 10.40 0.75 0.21
C LEU A 85 11.37 1.55 1.06
N ASP A 86 11.68 2.76 0.62
CA ASP A 86 12.51 3.67 1.41
C ASP A 86 11.66 4.43 2.44
#